data_ea8dfdaf2ffd7319fdcbf2b125a2274a
#
_entry.id   ea8dfdaf2ffd7319fdcbf2b125a2274a
#
_cell.length_a   1.000
_cell.length_b   1.000
_cell.length_c   1.000
_cell.angle_alpha   90.00
_cell.angle_beta   90.00
_cell.angle_gamma   90.00
#
_symmetry.space_group_name_H-M   'P 1'
#
loop_
_entity.id
_entity.type
_entity.pdbx_description
1 polymer ?
#
loop_
_entity_poly.entity_id
_entity_poly.type
_entity_poly.pdbx_seq_one_letter_code
_entity_poly.pdbx_strand_id
1 'polypeptide(L)'
;AVQSSVKKLRPESEIQVSAVQADGIPGCKKLLEQLLNGEIKANFLEGMGCVGGCVGGPRAILDKEQGEKQVEAYTEAAPYKTPMENPYVVELLKRLGFDTVEAFLQQSDLFDRHFS
;
A
#
# COMPACT_ATOMS: atom_id res chain seq x y z
N ALA A 1 -2.40 3.92 -4.64
CA ALA A 1 -1.07 4.49 -4.37
C ALA A 1 0.02 3.73 -5.13
N VAL A 2 0.21 2.40 -4.91
CA VAL A 2 1.30 1.60 -5.53
C VAL A 2 1.30 1.68 -7.05
N GLN A 3 0.17 1.41 -7.70
CA GLN A 3 0.08 1.44 -9.17
C GLN A 3 0.44 2.82 -9.75
N SER A 4 -0.02 3.89 -9.13
CA SER A 4 0.29 5.26 -9.55
C SER A 4 1.77 5.59 -9.35
N SER A 5 2.35 5.09 -8.25
CA SER A 5 3.77 5.27 -7.95
C SER A 5 4.66 4.54 -8.95
N VAL A 6 4.33 3.28 -9.28
CA VAL A 6 5.07 2.50 -10.30
C VAL A 6 5.05 3.23 -11.65
N LYS A 7 3.88 3.68 -12.11
CA LYS A 7 3.76 4.43 -13.38
C LYS A 7 4.59 5.72 -13.39
N LYS A 8 4.71 6.37 -12.24
CA LYS A 8 5.45 7.64 -12.13
C LYS A 8 6.96 7.43 -12.07
N LEU A 9 7.42 6.44 -11.30
CA LEU A 9 8.85 6.16 -11.10
C LEU A 9 9.48 5.35 -12.23
N ARG A 10 8.68 4.52 -12.92
CA ARG A 10 9.13 3.63 -13.98
C ARG A 10 8.16 3.65 -15.16
N PRO A 11 8.00 4.81 -15.84
CA PRO A 11 7.06 4.93 -16.95
C PRO A 11 7.40 4.01 -18.13
N GLU A 12 8.68 3.63 -18.27
CA GLU A 12 9.18 2.69 -19.28
C GLU A 12 8.98 1.21 -18.92
N SER A 13 8.52 0.93 -17.69
CA SER A 13 8.35 -0.45 -17.25
C SER A 13 7.13 -1.10 -17.88
N GLU A 14 7.32 -2.29 -18.43
CA GLU A 14 6.22 -3.13 -18.94
C GLU A 14 5.44 -3.84 -17.81
N ILE A 15 5.89 -3.69 -16.55
CA ILE A 15 5.24 -4.31 -15.40
C ILE A 15 3.87 -3.67 -15.18
N GLN A 16 2.84 -4.45 -15.40
CA GLN A 16 1.47 -4.08 -15.04
C GLN A 16 1.17 -4.60 -13.64
N VAL A 17 0.79 -3.70 -12.73
CA VAL A 17 0.38 -4.09 -11.38
C VAL A 17 -0.93 -4.85 -11.43
N SER A 18 -0.86 -6.14 -11.16
CA SER A 18 -2.02 -7.03 -10.95
C SER A 18 -2.19 -7.20 -9.44
N ALA A 19 -3.12 -6.43 -8.87
CA ALA A 19 -3.35 -6.39 -7.45
C ALA A 19 -4.51 -7.30 -7.05
N VAL A 20 -4.32 -8.02 -5.94
CA VAL A 20 -5.38 -8.78 -5.26
C VAL A 20 -5.36 -8.41 -3.79
N GLN A 21 -6.53 -8.27 -3.21
CA GLN A 21 -6.67 -7.86 -1.82
C GLN A 21 -7.51 -8.87 -1.02
N ALA A 22 -7.25 -8.93 0.28
CA ALA A 22 -8.06 -9.66 1.24
C ALA A 22 -8.11 -8.92 2.58
N ASP A 23 -9.20 -9.11 3.30
CA ASP A 23 -9.38 -8.59 4.63
C ASP A 23 -9.72 -9.71 5.64
N GLY A 24 -9.44 -9.42 6.91
CA GLY A 24 -9.49 -10.40 7.97
C GLY A 24 -8.38 -11.46 7.87
N ILE A 25 -7.91 -11.94 9.01
CA ILE A 25 -6.81 -12.92 9.05
C ILE A 25 -7.13 -14.20 8.27
N PRO A 26 -8.35 -14.79 8.35
CA PRO A 26 -8.68 -15.97 7.55
C PRO A 26 -8.65 -15.70 6.05
N GLY A 27 -9.15 -14.53 5.61
CA GLY A 27 -9.13 -14.11 4.21
C GLY A 27 -7.69 -13.95 3.69
N CYS A 28 -6.83 -13.30 4.47
CA CYS A 28 -5.43 -13.13 4.12
C CYS A 28 -4.68 -14.47 4.03
N LYS A 29 -4.92 -15.41 4.96
CA LYS A 29 -4.34 -16.75 4.89
C LYS A 29 -4.75 -17.48 3.62
N LYS A 30 -6.04 -17.49 3.31
CA LYS A 30 -6.57 -18.12 2.09
C LYS A 30 -5.94 -17.52 0.82
N LEU A 31 -5.80 -16.19 0.78
CA LEU A 31 -5.16 -15.51 -0.35
C LEU A 31 -3.71 -15.97 -0.54
N LEU A 32 -2.94 -16.10 0.53
CA LEU A 32 -1.57 -16.59 0.48
C LEU A 32 -1.50 -18.06 0.05
N GLU A 33 -2.38 -18.92 0.55
CA GLU A 33 -2.48 -20.32 0.13
C GLU A 33 -2.78 -20.44 -1.38
N GLN A 34 -3.73 -19.66 -1.88
CA GLN A 34 -4.07 -19.62 -3.30
C GLN A 34 -2.89 -19.15 -4.18
N LEU A 35 -2.11 -18.18 -3.69
CA LEU A 35 -0.92 -17.73 -4.39
C LEU A 35 0.15 -18.84 -4.46
N LEU A 36 0.42 -19.49 -3.31
CA LEU A 36 1.40 -20.57 -3.21
C LEU A 36 1.02 -21.77 -4.09
N ASN A 37 -0.26 -22.05 -4.20
CA ASN A 37 -0.77 -23.13 -5.06
C ASN A 37 -0.83 -22.75 -6.54
N GLY A 38 -0.50 -21.50 -6.90
CA GLY A 38 -0.56 -21.02 -8.28
C GLY A 38 -1.98 -20.80 -8.83
N GLU A 39 -2.98 -20.73 -7.94
CA GLU A 39 -4.39 -20.53 -8.30
C GLU A 39 -4.67 -19.10 -8.76
N ILE A 40 -3.87 -18.15 -8.28
CA ILE A 40 -3.97 -16.72 -8.64
C ILE A 40 -2.66 -16.22 -9.22
N LYS A 41 -2.79 -15.35 -10.23
CA LYS A 41 -1.66 -14.67 -10.87
C LYS A 41 -1.72 -13.19 -10.48
N ALA A 42 -1.06 -12.86 -9.38
CA ALA A 42 -0.93 -11.47 -8.92
C ALA A 42 0.54 -11.17 -8.62
N ASN A 43 0.95 -9.93 -8.82
CA ASN A 43 2.28 -9.44 -8.47
C ASN A 43 2.26 -8.41 -7.34
N PHE A 44 1.07 -8.10 -6.84
CA PHE A 44 0.89 -7.26 -5.66
C PHE A 44 -0.28 -7.79 -4.82
N LEU A 45 -0.01 -8.12 -3.56
CA LEU A 45 -1.02 -8.57 -2.62
C LEU A 45 -1.18 -7.53 -1.50
N GLU A 46 -2.41 -7.16 -1.22
CA GLU A 46 -2.75 -6.29 -0.10
C GLU A 46 -3.59 -7.07 0.90
N GLY A 47 -3.05 -7.24 2.11
CA GLY A 47 -3.72 -7.90 3.22
C GLY A 47 -4.00 -6.96 4.37
N MET A 48 -5.24 -6.91 4.84
CA MET A 48 -5.64 -6.15 6.01
C MET A 48 -6.12 -7.09 7.12
N GLY A 49 -5.60 -6.92 8.35
CA GLY A 49 -5.95 -7.80 9.47
C GLY A 49 -7.39 -7.69 9.93
N CYS A 50 -8.03 -6.54 9.77
CA CYS A 50 -9.41 -6.29 10.15
C CYS A 50 -10.36 -6.48 8.97
N VAL A 51 -11.53 -7.07 9.21
CA VAL A 51 -12.59 -7.16 8.20
C VAL A 51 -13.11 -5.77 7.87
N GLY A 52 -13.11 -5.41 6.58
CA GLY A 52 -13.41 -4.05 6.11
C GLY A 52 -12.21 -3.11 6.16
N GLY A 53 -11.00 -3.63 6.36
CA GLY A 53 -9.77 -2.84 6.46
C GLY A 53 -9.65 -2.05 7.76
N CYS A 54 -8.81 -1.04 7.77
CA CYS A 54 -8.54 -0.23 8.97
C CYS A 54 -9.77 0.50 9.51
N VAL A 55 -10.69 0.89 8.64
CA VAL A 55 -11.96 1.56 9.01
C VAL A 55 -12.93 0.62 9.73
N GLY A 56 -12.79 -0.69 9.56
CA GLY A 56 -13.55 -1.73 10.27
C GLY A 56 -12.85 -2.28 11.51
N GLY A 57 -11.79 -1.62 11.97
CA GLY A 57 -11.00 -2.07 13.13
C GLY A 57 -11.78 -2.03 14.46
N PRO A 58 -11.27 -2.72 15.50
CA PRO A 58 -12.01 -2.96 16.75
C PRO A 58 -12.27 -1.70 17.59
N ARG A 59 -11.68 -0.58 17.24
CA ARG A 59 -11.90 0.73 17.89
C ARG A 59 -12.53 1.77 16.95
N ALA A 60 -13.04 1.33 15.81
CA ALA A 60 -13.79 2.21 14.94
C ALA A 60 -15.10 2.64 15.62
N ILE A 61 -15.39 3.94 15.57
CA ILE A 61 -16.60 4.53 16.15
C ILE A 61 -17.74 4.50 15.13
N LEU A 62 -17.42 4.66 13.85
CA LEU A 62 -18.35 4.56 12.73
C LEU A 62 -18.44 3.13 12.23
N ASP A 63 -19.56 2.77 11.63
CA ASP A 63 -19.63 1.55 10.86
C ASP A 63 -18.67 1.61 9.66
N LYS A 64 -18.27 0.44 9.15
CA LYS A 64 -17.22 0.35 8.14
C LYS A 64 -17.58 1.04 6.83
N GLU A 65 -18.84 0.99 6.41
CA GLU A 65 -19.31 1.62 5.17
C GLU A 65 -19.26 3.15 5.26
N GLN A 66 -19.60 3.70 6.42
CA GLN A 66 -19.48 5.15 6.67
C GLN A 66 -18.01 5.55 6.76
N GLY A 67 -17.20 4.78 7.45
CA GLY A 67 -15.76 5.01 7.56
C GLY A 67 -15.07 5.00 6.20
N GLU A 68 -15.37 4.03 5.35
CA GLU A 68 -14.85 3.92 3.99
C GLU A 68 -15.19 5.16 3.15
N LYS A 69 -16.47 5.54 3.10
CA LYS A 69 -16.91 6.74 2.37
C LYS A 69 -16.19 8.01 2.81
N GLN A 70 -15.96 8.18 4.13
CA GLN A 70 -15.24 9.34 4.64
C GLN A 70 -13.78 9.35 4.19
N VAL A 71 -13.10 8.20 4.23
CA VAL A 71 -11.72 8.08 3.79
C VAL A 71 -11.60 8.28 2.28
N GLU A 72 -12.53 7.73 1.49
CA GLU A 72 -12.56 7.93 0.04
C GLU A 72 -12.76 9.41 -0.31
N ALA A 73 -13.73 10.09 0.30
CA ALA A 73 -13.98 11.52 0.09
C ALA A 73 -12.74 12.36 0.46
N TYR A 74 -12.08 12.04 1.56
CA TYR A 74 -10.83 12.69 1.95
C TYR A 74 -9.71 12.46 0.92
N THR A 75 -9.59 11.22 0.43
CA THR A 75 -8.59 10.86 -0.58
C THR A 75 -8.82 11.57 -1.91
N GLU A 76 -10.08 11.69 -2.34
CA GLU A 76 -10.46 12.41 -3.56
C GLU A 76 -10.13 13.91 -3.46
N ALA A 77 -10.36 14.49 -2.29
CA ALA A 77 -10.05 15.90 -2.02
C ALA A 77 -8.56 16.17 -1.78
N ALA A 78 -7.72 15.13 -1.62
CA ALA A 78 -6.31 15.30 -1.32
C ALA A 78 -5.58 16.03 -2.46
N PRO A 79 -4.75 17.05 -2.14
CA PRO A 79 -4.04 17.85 -3.14
C PRO A 79 -2.92 17.05 -3.83
N TYR A 80 -2.37 16.04 -3.16
CA TYR A 80 -1.30 15.19 -3.69
C TYR A 80 -1.85 13.80 -3.97
N LYS A 81 -1.67 13.33 -5.21
CA LYS A 81 -2.20 12.03 -5.65
C LYS A 81 -1.24 10.86 -5.41
N THR A 82 0.03 11.17 -5.23
CA THR A 82 1.07 10.17 -4.91
C THR A 82 1.95 10.65 -3.77
N PRO A 83 2.58 9.74 -2.99
CA PRO A 83 3.52 10.13 -1.94
C PRO A 83 4.68 10.99 -2.45
N MET A 84 5.17 10.76 -3.68
CA MET A 84 6.27 11.52 -4.28
C MET A 84 5.92 12.98 -4.59
N GLU A 85 4.64 13.30 -4.72
CA GLU A 85 4.17 14.68 -4.92
C GLU A 85 4.03 15.45 -3.61
N ASN A 86 4.05 14.74 -2.49
CA ASN A 86 3.88 15.35 -1.19
C ASN A 86 5.22 15.91 -0.68
N PRO A 87 5.36 17.23 -0.51
CA PRO A 87 6.60 17.84 -0.06
C PRO A 87 7.03 17.39 1.34
N TYR A 88 6.10 17.03 2.21
CA TYR A 88 6.42 16.49 3.54
C TYR A 88 7.09 15.12 3.46
N VAL A 89 6.71 14.27 2.49
CA VAL A 89 7.38 13.00 2.25
C VAL A 89 8.80 13.23 1.75
N VAL A 90 8.99 14.14 0.81
CA VAL A 90 10.32 14.50 0.29
C VAL A 90 11.22 15.06 1.40
N GLU A 91 10.69 15.93 2.26
CA GLU A 91 11.43 16.46 3.40
C GLU A 91 11.79 15.34 4.40
N LEU A 92 10.87 14.42 4.68
CA LEU A 92 11.14 13.28 5.55
C LEU A 92 12.25 12.40 5.02
N LEU A 93 12.26 12.09 3.72
CA LEU A 93 13.33 11.31 3.08
C LEU A 93 14.69 12.00 3.26
N LYS A 94 14.76 13.31 3.06
CA LYS A 94 16.00 14.08 3.29
C LYS A 94 16.48 14.00 4.75
N ARG A 95 15.56 14.08 5.71
CA ARG A 95 15.90 13.91 7.14
C ARG A 95 16.40 12.51 7.47
N LEU A 96 15.96 11.50 6.73
CA LEU A 96 16.43 10.11 6.83
C LEU A 96 17.75 9.87 6.07
N GLY A 97 18.30 10.89 5.40
CA GLY A 97 19.56 10.82 4.68
C GLY A 97 19.44 10.39 3.21
N PHE A 98 18.24 10.45 2.64
CA PHE A 98 18.00 10.11 1.23
C PHE A 98 17.68 11.36 0.42
N ASP A 99 18.52 11.65 -0.57
CA ASP A 99 18.32 12.80 -1.45
C ASP A 99 17.25 12.59 -2.51
N THR A 100 17.00 11.31 -2.87
CA THR A 100 16.00 10.93 -3.88
C THR A 100 15.18 9.72 -3.44
N VAL A 101 14.00 9.55 -4.04
CA VAL A 101 13.16 8.37 -3.82
C VAL A 101 13.86 7.11 -4.34
N GLU A 102 14.59 7.21 -5.45
CA GLU A 102 15.36 6.12 -6.02
C GLU A 102 16.44 5.63 -5.05
N ALA A 103 17.18 6.55 -4.42
CA ALA A 103 18.19 6.20 -3.42
C ALA A 103 17.56 5.47 -2.23
N PHE A 104 16.40 5.95 -1.76
CA PHE A 104 15.64 5.28 -0.70
C PHE A 104 15.23 3.85 -1.09
N LEU A 105 14.66 3.66 -2.28
CA LEU A 105 14.17 2.36 -2.73
C LEU A 105 15.29 1.35 -3.02
N GLN A 106 16.47 1.82 -3.43
CA GLN A 106 17.59 0.97 -3.79
C GLN A 106 18.56 0.67 -2.64
N GLN A 107 18.66 1.55 -1.68
CA GLN A 107 19.71 1.51 -0.66
C GLN A 107 19.19 1.33 0.77
N SER A 108 17.87 1.38 0.94
CA SER A 108 17.29 1.33 2.27
C SER A 108 16.79 -0.07 2.63
N ASP A 109 17.33 -0.61 3.71
CA ASP A 109 16.79 -1.74 4.46
C ASP A 109 16.00 -1.28 5.71
N LEU A 110 15.81 0.02 5.84
CA LEU A 110 15.25 0.67 7.03
C LEU A 110 13.86 0.10 7.43
N PHE A 111 13.09 -0.33 6.46
CA PHE A 111 11.75 -0.89 6.66
C PHE A 111 11.66 -2.40 6.39
N ASP A 112 12.79 -3.02 6.10
CA ASP A 112 12.85 -4.47 5.92
C ASP A 112 12.70 -5.17 7.28
N ARG A 113 11.94 -6.25 7.28
CA ARG A 113 11.80 -7.10 8.45
C ARG A 113 12.35 -8.48 8.16
N HIS A 114 13.32 -8.87 8.95
CA HIS A 114 13.85 -10.21 8.93
C HIS A 114 13.17 -11.02 10.03
N PHE A 115 12.45 -12.06 9.62
CA PHE A 115 11.84 -13.01 10.55
C PHE A 115 12.81 -14.17 10.73
N SER A 116 13.29 -14.37 11.96
CA SER A 116 14.10 -15.52 12.37
C SER A 116 13.22 -16.67 12.85
#